data_70876c8d95c9e2fb22f61184f9ee5e3d
#
_entry.id   70876c8d95c9e2fb22f61184f9ee5e3d
#
_cell.length_a   1.000
_cell.length_b   1.000
_cell.length_c   1.000
_cell.angle_alpha   90.00
_cell.angle_beta   90.00
_cell.angle_gamma   90.00
#
_symmetry.space_group_name_H-M   'P 1'
#
loop_
_entity.id
_entity.type
_entity.pdbx_description
1 polymer ?
#
loop_
_entity_poly.entity_id
_entity_poly.type
_entity_poly.pdbx_seq_one_letter_code
_entity_poly.pdbx_strand_id
1 'polypeptide(L)'
;RGWRDLWQDCLALLIMEPSVVRQMIVDNYGGVRIDGTNATIIGNRQGEFIADRNNIARVWMDHAFWPFVTTQLYMDQTGDMNVLFEKIPYFKDLQTKRGTAHDEKWSSAYGENQKTESGEVYYGTVLEHILLENLCAFYDVGEHNEMKLHGADWNDAMDMAWENGES
;
A
#
# COMPACT_ATOMS: atom_id res chain seq x y z
N ARG A 1 -0.15 13.29 1.88
CA ARG A 1 0.37 12.91 0.56
C ARG A 1 -0.40 11.73 0.00
N GLY A 2 -0.59 11.66 -1.33
CA GLY A 2 -1.05 10.45 -1.98
C GLY A 2 -0.04 9.32 -1.79
N TRP A 3 -0.54 8.09 -1.75
CA TRP A 3 0.33 6.91 -1.55
C TRP A 3 1.49 6.85 -2.54
N ARG A 4 1.19 6.83 -3.84
CA ARG A 4 2.19 6.80 -4.89
C ARG A 4 3.16 7.99 -4.81
N ASP A 5 2.63 9.19 -4.63
CA ASP A 5 3.41 10.42 -4.64
C ASP A 5 4.49 10.44 -3.55
N LEU A 6 4.17 9.90 -2.37
CA LEU A 6 5.14 9.83 -1.27
C LEU A 6 6.30 8.91 -1.63
N TRP A 7 6.01 7.72 -2.17
CA TRP A 7 7.05 6.77 -2.54
C TRP A 7 7.95 7.30 -3.67
N GLN A 8 7.37 8.02 -4.63
CA GLN A 8 8.14 8.70 -5.69
C GLN A 8 9.00 9.85 -5.12
N ASP A 9 8.47 10.62 -4.18
CA ASP A 9 9.24 11.68 -3.48
C ASP A 9 10.46 11.10 -2.74
N CYS A 10 10.36 9.88 -2.19
CA CYS A 10 11.46 9.18 -1.55
C CYS A 10 12.65 8.94 -2.49
N LEU A 11 12.44 8.83 -3.79
CA LEU A 11 13.53 8.60 -4.76
C LEU A 11 14.56 9.75 -4.76
N ALA A 12 14.09 10.99 -4.62
CA ALA A 12 14.99 12.14 -4.48
C ALA A 12 15.75 12.12 -3.14
N LEU A 13 15.05 11.71 -2.06
CA LEU A 13 15.65 11.61 -0.73
C LEU A 13 16.71 10.50 -0.63
N LEU A 14 16.61 9.44 -1.42
CA LEU A 14 17.62 8.38 -1.45
C LEU A 14 19.02 8.90 -1.75
N ILE A 15 19.13 9.92 -2.60
CA ILE A 15 20.41 10.53 -2.96
C ILE A 15 20.93 11.43 -1.84
N MET A 16 20.01 12.11 -1.13
CA MET A 16 20.36 13.16 -0.18
C MET A 16 20.51 12.64 1.25
N GLU A 17 19.57 11.80 1.70
CA GLU A 17 19.46 11.37 3.09
C GLU A 17 18.80 9.97 3.18
N PRO A 18 19.53 8.89 2.84
CA PRO A 18 18.98 7.54 2.81
C PRO A 18 18.40 7.05 4.16
N SER A 19 18.91 7.56 5.28
CA SER A 19 18.42 7.20 6.62
C SER A 19 16.97 7.61 6.84
N VAL A 20 16.57 8.75 6.28
CA VAL A 20 15.18 9.21 6.31
C VAL A 20 14.29 8.27 5.49
N VAL A 21 14.78 7.79 4.35
CA VAL A 21 14.03 6.84 3.51
C VAL A 21 13.81 5.52 4.23
N ARG A 22 14.81 5.03 4.98
CA ARG A 22 14.62 3.84 5.83
C ARG A 22 13.44 3.97 6.77
N GLN A 23 13.37 5.09 7.48
CA GLN A 23 12.27 5.34 8.41
C GLN A 23 10.93 5.43 7.68
N MET A 24 10.90 6.10 6.51
CA MET A 24 9.69 6.20 5.70
C MET A 24 9.21 4.82 5.20
N ILE A 25 10.13 3.93 4.83
CA ILE A 25 9.80 2.55 4.45
C ILE A 25 9.10 1.85 5.62
N VAL A 26 9.73 1.83 6.79
CA VAL A 26 9.18 1.14 7.99
C VAL A 26 7.83 1.72 8.39
N ASP A 27 7.69 3.05 8.38
CA ASP A 27 6.45 3.71 8.80
C ASP A 27 5.31 3.50 7.82
N ASN A 28 5.58 3.57 6.52
CA ASN A 28 4.53 3.69 5.52
C ASN A 28 4.00 2.35 5.01
N TYR A 29 4.78 1.26 5.06
CA TYR A 29 4.20 -0.07 4.81
C TYR A 29 3.09 -0.46 5.78
N GLY A 30 3.02 0.18 6.96
CA GLY A 30 1.88 0.03 7.87
C GLY A 30 0.53 0.45 7.29
N GLY A 31 0.51 1.12 6.13
CA GLY A 31 -0.71 1.46 5.39
C GLY A 31 -1.22 0.37 4.45
N VAL A 32 -0.55 -0.77 4.37
CA VAL A 32 -0.97 -1.93 3.57
C VAL A 32 -2.03 -2.73 4.32
N ARG A 33 -3.11 -3.09 3.63
CA ARG A 33 -4.17 -3.98 4.14
C ARG A 33 -3.84 -5.44 3.92
N ILE A 34 -4.47 -6.31 4.69
CA ILE A 34 -4.28 -7.76 4.59
C ILE A 34 -4.77 -8.35 3.24
N ASP A 35 -5.53 -7.60 2.46
CA ASP A 35 -5.97 -8.00 1.12
C ASP A 35 -5.03 -7.51 -0.01
N GLY A 36 -3.89 -6.95 0.36
CA GLY A 36 -2.87 -6.46 -0.56
C GLY A 36 -3.19 -5.10 -1.19
N THR A 37 -4.23 -4.43 -0.73
CA THR A 37 -4.47 -3.02 -1.05
C THR A 37 -3.81 -2.12 -0.01
N ASN A 38 -3.85 -0.81 -0.21
CA ASN A 38 -3.25 0.15 0.70
C ASN A 38 -4.19 1.34 0.95
N ALA A 39 -3.88 2.11 1.97
CA ALA A 39 -4.51 3.41 2.18
C ALA A 39 -4.21 4.37 1.02
N THR A 40 -5.17 5.19 0.65
CA THR A 40 -5.02 6.13 -0.47
C THR A 40 -4.09 7.29 -0.14
N ILE A 41 -4.09 7.72 1.11
CA ILE A 41 -3.36 8.90 1.59
C ILE A 41 -2.56 8.53 2.83
N ILE A 42 -1.30 8.97 2.86
CA ILE A 42 -0.44 8.98 4.03
C ILE A 42 -0.60 10.34 4.70
N GLY A 43 -0.97 10.35 5.97
CA GLY A 43 -1.24 11.54 6.75
C GLY A 43 0.03 12.32 7.13
N ASN A 44 -0.15 13.30 8.00
CA ASN A 44 0.95 14.18 8.43
C ASN A 44 1.70 13.65 9.65
N ARG A 45 1.15 12.66 10.31
CA ARG A 45 1.76 12.00 11.47
C ARG A 45 2.28 10.62 11.05
N GLN A 46 3.33 10.20 11.69
CA GLN A 46 3.86 8.85 11.53
C GLN A 46 2.76 7.81 11.80
N GLY A 47 2.58 6.87 10.87
CA GLY A 47 1.57 5.82 10.98
C GLY A 47 0.11 6.30 10.80
N GLU A 48 -0.10 7.53 10.36
CA GLU A 48 -1.43 8.04 10.05
C GLU A 48 -1.78 7.73 8.59
N PHE A 49 -2.85 6.96 8.41
CA PHE A 49 -3.34 6.59 7.08
C PHE A 49 -4.80 7.00 6.92
N ILE A 50 -5.14 7.46 5.71
CA ILE A 50 -6.50 7.83 5.36
C ILE A 50 -6.93 6.94 4.20
N ALA A 51 -8.02 6.22 4.42
CA ALA A 51 -8.52 5.23 3.47
C ALA A 51 -8.81 5.86 2.10
N ASP A 52 -9.56 6.96 2.13
CA ASP A 52 -9.87 7.79 0.98
C ASP A 52 -10.63 9.06 1.42
N ARG A 53 -11.02 9.90 0.46
CA ARG A 53 -11.76 11.12 0.76
C ARG A 53 -13.27 10.91 0.89
N ASN A 54 -13.82 9.79 0.35
CA ASN A 54 -15.26 9.57 0.19
C ASN A 54 -15.68 8.13 0.51
N ASN A 55 -14.92 7.40 1.31
CA ASN A 55 -15.11 5.97 1.59
C ASN A 55 -15.09 5.09 0.32
N ILE A 56 -14.42 5.56 -0.73
CA ILE A 56 -14.21 4.80 -1.96
C ILE A 56 -12.79 4.25 -1.94
N ALA A 57 -12.65 2.94 -1.93
CA ALA A 57 -11.33 2.33 -2.05
C ALA A 57 -10.75 2.67 -3.42
N ARG A 58 -9.52 3.15 -3.39
CA ARG A 58 -8.76 3.43 -4.61
C ARG A 58 -7.69 2.36 -4.77
N VAL A 59 -8.00 1.38 -5.58
CA VAL A 59 -7.05 0.32 -5.94
C VAL A 59 -6.45 0.70 -7.28
N TRP A 60 -5.14 0.86 -7.32
CA TRP A 60 -4.40 1.24 -8.53
C TRP A 60 -3.30 0.21 -8.80
N MET A 61 -3.10 -0.13 -10.05
CA MET A 61 -2.14 -1.17 -10.42
C MET A 61 -0.70 -0.88 -9.98
N ASP A 62 -0.32 0.38 -9.93
CA ASP A 62 1.04 0.82 -9.61
C ASP A 62 1.29 1.10 -8.12
N HIS A 63 0.27 0.98 -7.28
CA HIS A 63 0.40 1.24 -5.85
C HIS A 63 1.32 0.23 -5.14
N ALA A 64 1.35 -1.02 -5.58
CA ALA A 64 2.29 -2.01 -5.06
C ALA A 64 3.71 -1.83 -5.62
N PHE A 65 3.82 -1.32 -6.83
CA PHE A 65 5.08 -1.19 -7.55
C PHE A 65 6.00 -0.12 -6.94
N TRP A 66 5.47 1.07 -6.63
CA TRP A 66 6.29 2.18 -6.15
C TRP A 66 6.93 1.93 -4.79
N PRO A 67 6.24 1.39 -3.76
CA PRO A 67 6.88 0.96 -2.52
C PRO A 67 8.00 -0.05 -2.74
N PHE A 68 7.76 -1.05 -3.60
CA PHE A 68 8.76 -2.06 -3.95
C PHE A 68 10.02 -1.44 -4.57
N VAL A 69 9.87 -0.62 -5.61
CA VAL A 69 11.01 0.01 -6.30
C VAL A 69 11.80 0.91 -5.36
N THR A 70 11.12 1.71 -4.54
CA THR A 70 11.76 2.57 -3.56
C THR A 70 12.57 1.77 -2.55
N THR A 71 12.00 0.68 -2.04
CA THR A 71 12.68 -0.21 -1.08
C THR A 71 13.88 -0.92 -1.73
N GLN A 72 13.73 -1.39 -2.98
CA GLN A 72 14.82 -2.00 -3.73
C GLN A 72 15.99 -1.02 -3.90
N LEU A 73 15.71 0.19 -4.38
CA LEU A 73 16.74 1.22 -4.59
C LEU A 73 17.41 1.65 -3.28
N TYR A 74 16.63 1.69 -2.18
CA TYR A 74 17.20 1.91 -0.84
C TYR A 74 18.22 0.83 -0.49
N MET A 75 17.86 -0.44 -0.65
CA MET A 75 18.75 -1.57 -0.35
C MET A 75 19.98 -1.58 -1.27
N ASP A 76 19.80 -1.31 -2.55
CA ASP A 76 20.89 -1.26 -3.52
C ASP A 76 21.89 -0.17 -3.19
N GLN A 77 21.42 0.97 -2.70
CA GLN A 77 22.29 2.11 -2.34
C GLN A 77 22.98 1.92 -0.99
N THR A 78 22.30 1.35 -0.01
CA THR A 78 22.78 1.31 1.39
C THR A 78 23.36 -0.04 1.81
N GLY A 79 22.99 -1.13 1.15
CA GLY A 79 23.27 -2.49 1.57
C GLY A 79 22.45 -2.96 2.78
N ASP A 80 21.50 -2.15 3.28
CA ASP A 80 20.68 -2.49 4.45
C ASP A 80 19.55 -3.45 4.10
N MET A 81 19.87 -4.74 4.09
CA MET A 81 18.89 -5.81 3.92
C MET A 81 18.02 -6.03 5.17
N ASN A 82 18.43 -5.51 6.33
CA ASN A 82 17.69 -5.72 7.58
C ASN A 82 16.34 -5.00 7.60
N VAL A 83 16.17 -3.96 6.79
CA VAL A 83 14.89 -3.27 6.63
C VAL A 83 13.75 -4.22 6.26
N LEU A 84 14.04 -5.30 5.52
CA LEU A 84 13.05 -6.30 5.12
C LEU A 84 12.46 -7.08 6.29
N PHE A 85 13.17 -7.16 7.41
CA PHE A 85 12.76 -7.94 8.58
C PHE A 85 12.13 -7.11 9.70
N GLU A 86 12.04 -5.78 9.51
CA GLU A 86 11.29 -4.92 10.42
C GLU A 86 9.83 -5.35 10.47
N LYS A 87 9.28 -5.45 11.68
CA LYS A 87 7.88 -5.85 11.89
C LYS A 87 6.99 -4.64 12.04
N ILE A 88 5.97 -4.61 11.22
CA ILE A 88 4.99 -3.53 11.15
C ILE A 88 3.56 -4.09 11.13
N PRO A 89 2.56 -3.34 11.62
CA PRO A 89 1.17 -3.77 11.54
C PRO A 89 0.62 -3.64 10.13
N TYR A 90 -0.52 -4.29 9.87
CA TYR A 90 -1.32 -4.06 8.68
C TYR A 90 -2.43 -3.05 8.96
N PHE A 91 -2.70 -2.19 7.99
CA PHE A 91 -3.80 -1.23 8.06
C PHE A 91 -5.17 -1.93 8.01
N LYS A 92 -6.12 -1.40 8.76
CA LYS A 92 -7.50 -1.87 8.76
C LYS A 92 -8.45 -0.69 8.80
N ASP A 93 -9.39 -0.69 7.88
CA ASP A 93 -10.55 0.20 7.83
C ASP A 93 -11.78 -0.59 7.40
N LEU A 94 -12.83 0.11 6.97
CA LEU A 94 -14.05 -0.52 6.50
C LEU A 94 -13.90 -1.22 5.14
N GLN A 95 -12.86 -0.90 4.37
CA GLN A 95 -12.63 -1.49 3.04
C GLN A 95 -12.16 -2.94 3.15
N THR A 96 -12.65 -3.80 2.26
CA THR A 96 -12.27 -5.22 2.20
C THR A 96 -12.43 -5.76 0.78
N LYS A 97 -11.92 -6.98 0.54
CA LYS A 97 -11.99 -7.65 -0.77
C LYS A 97 -11.47 -6.77 -1.91
N ARG A 98 -10.29 -6.18 -1.71
CA ARG A 98 -9.64 -5.27 -2.66
C ARG A 98 -10.55 -4.09 -3.08
N GLY A 99 -11.27 -3.54 -2.12
CA GLY A 99 -12.13 -2.39 -2.32
C GLY A 99 -13.50 -2.68 -2.95
N THR A 100 -13.84 -3.95 -3.17
CA THR A 100 -15.12 -4.33 -3.77
C THR A 100 -16.25 -4.53 -2.74
N ALA A 101 -15.93 -4.50 -1.45
CA ALA A 101 -16.90 -4.64 -0.37
C ALA A 101 -16.50 -3.83 0.87
N HIS A 102 -17.46 -3.63 1.76
CA HIS A 102 -17.26 -3.05 3.08
C HIS A 102 -17.37 -4.13 4.16
N ASP A 103 -16.52 -4.03 5.18
CA ASP A 103 -16.62 -4.83 6.40
C ASP A 103 -17.58 -4.14 7.39
N GLU A 104 -18.82 -4.54 7.36
CA GLU A 104 -19.89 -3.96 8.21
C GLU A 104 -19.62 -4.14 9.71
N LYS A 105 -18.71 -5.03 10.10
CA LYS A 105 -18.32 -5.25 11.49
C LYS A 105 -17.24 -4.28 11.97
N TRP A 106 -16.56 -3.63 11.04
CA TRP A 106 -15.53 -2.65 11.39
C TRP A 106 -16.16 -1.34 11.87
N SER A 107 -15.56 -0.76 12.89
CA SER A 107 -15.89 0.59 13.35
C SER A 107 -14.61 1.26 13.89
N SER A 108 -14.65 2.56 14.08
CA SER A 108 -13.51 3.31 14.66
C SER A 108 -13.09 2.79 16.04
N ALA A 109 -13.98 2.16 16.78
CA ALA A 109 -13.67 1.53 18.06
C ALA A 109 -12.77 0.29 17.91
N TYR A 110 -12.75 -0.34 16.73
CA TYR A 110 -11.81 -1.42 16.42
C TYR A 110 -10.37 -0.90 16.33
N GLY A 111 -10.21 0.31 15.85
CA GLY A 111 -8.93 0.92 15.53
C GLY A 111 -8.51 0.68 14.07
N GLU A 112 -7.31 1.14 13.72
CA GLU A 112 -6.82 1.16 12.34
C GLU A 112 -5.79 0.05 12.03
N ASN A 113 -5.55 -0.86 12.99
CA ASN A 113 -4.64 -1.99 12.79
C ASN A 113 -5.42 -3.30 12.70
N GLN A 114 -5.02 -4.15 11.75
CA GLN A 114 -5.52 -5.52 11.64
C GLN A 114 -5.22 -6.28 12.94
N LYS A 115 -6.19 -7.06 13.40
CA LYS A 115 -6.05 -7.89 14.60
C LYS A 115 -6.15 -9.37 14.28
N THR A 116 -5.51 -10.18 15.13
CA THR A 116 -5.65 -11.63 15.17
C THR A 116 -7.03 -12.01 15.72
N GLU A 117 -7.37 -13.28 15.65
CA GLU A 117 -8.59 -13.81 16.28
C GLU A 117 -8.61 -13.61 17.81
N SER A 118 -7.45 -13.56 18.46
CA SER A 118 -7.31 -13.25 19.89
C SER A 118 -7.46 -11.76 20.22
N GLY A 119 -7.59 -10.90 19.21
CA GLY A 119 -7.74 -9.45 19.38
C GLY A 119 -6.43 -8.65 19.50
N GLU A 120 -5.29 -9.31 19.38
CA GLU A 120 -3.98 -8.66 19.36
C GLU A 120 -3.67 -8.07 17.98
N VAL A 121 -2.86 -7.00 17.92
CA VAL A 121 -2.44 -6.43 16.64
C VAL A 121 -1.62 -7.46 15.86
N TYR A 122 -1.97 -7.65 14.59
CA TYR A 122 -1.25 -8.56 13.69
C TYR A 122 -0.10 -7.83 13.01
N TYR A 123 1.09 -8.42 13.12
CA TYR A 123 2.32 -7.87 12.54
C TYR A 123 2.86 -8.80 11.46
N GLY A 124 3.35 -8.22 10.38
CA GLY A 124 4.19 -8.89 9.39
C GLY A 124 5.50 -8.11 9.21
N THR A 125 6.43 -8.70 8.49
CA THR A 125 7.68 -8.03 8.10
C THR A 125 7.44 -7.10 6.90
N VAL A 126 8.35 -6.16 6.65
CA VAL A 126 8.34 -5.34 5.43
C VAL A 126 8.32 -6.24 4.19
N LEU A 127 9.11 -7.34 4.19
CA LEU A 127 9.11 -8.31 3.08
C LEU A 127 7.73 -8.93 2.85
N GLU A 128 7.02 -9.32 3.91
CA GLU A 128 5.67 -9.87 3.80
C GLU A 128 4.68 -8.85 3.22
N HIS A 129 4.78 -7.57 3.60
CA HIS A 129 3.96 -6.50 3.02
C HIS A 129 4.26 -6.32 1.53
N ILE A 130 5.53 -6.27 1.13
CA ILE A 130 5.94 -6.18 -0.27
C ILE A 130 5.37 -7.35 -1.09
N LEU A 131 5.56 -8.58 -0.60
CA LEU A 131 5.07 -9.77 -1.29
C LEU A 131 3.55 -9.78 -1.40
N LEU A 132 2.86 -9.41 -0.32
CA LEU A 132 1.40 -9.37 -0.30
C LEU A 132 0.84 -8.38 -1.34
N GLU A 133 1.32 -7.13 -1.35
CA GLU A 133 0.87 -6.13 -2.32
C GLU A 133 1.13 -6.57 -3.76
N ASN A 134 2.36 -6.98 -4.05
CA ASN A 134 2.77 -7.28 -5.41
C ASN A 134 2.13 -8.56 -5.94
N LEU A 135 2.02 -9.62 -5.14
CA LEU A 135 1.36 -10.85 -5.56
C LEU A 135 -0.15 -10.65 -5.74
N CYS A 136 -0.80 -9.91 -4.84
CA CYS A 136 -2.22 -9.60 -5.00
C CYS A 136 -2.49 -8.74 -6.25
N ALA A 137 -1.63 -7.78 -6.56
CA ALA A 137 -1.73 -7.00 -7.80
C ALA A 137 -1.46 -7.85 -9.04
N PHE A 138 -0.42 -8.71 -9.01
CA PHE A 138 -0.04 -9.58 -10.12
C PHE A 138 -1.13 -10.59 -10.49
N TYR A 139 -1.87 -11.13 -9.51
CA TYR A 139 -2.95 -12.09 -9.75
C TYR A 139 -4.31 -11.44 -9.97
N ASP A 140 -4.42 -10.12 -9.86
CA ASP A 140 -5.64 -9.38 -10.18
C ASP A 140 -5.67 -9.06 -11.67
N VAL A 141 -6.01 -10.08 -12.46
CA VAL A 141 -5.95 -10.05 -13.92
C VAL A 141 -7.34 -10.01 -14.54
N GLY A 142 -7.42 -9.48 -15.75
CA GLY A 142 -8.61 -9.45 -16.55
C GLY A 142 -8.74 -10.66 -17.50
N GLU A 143 -9.55 -10.51 -18.54
CA GLU A 143 -9.89 -11.56 -19.49
C GLU A 143 -8.68 -12.08 -20.27
N HIS A 144 -7.70 -11.21 -20.52
CA HIS A 144 -6.50 -11.54 -21.31
C HIS A 144 -5.29 -11.94 -20.45
N ASN A 145 -5.48 -12.13 -19.14
CA ASN A 145 -4.42 -12.39 -18.14
C ASN A 145 -3.41 -11.24 -17.95
N GLU A 146 -3.78 -10.04 -18.35
CA GLU A 146 -3.03 -8.83 -18.03
C GLU A 146 -3.55 -8.22 -16.71
N MET A 147 -2.69 -7.53 -16.00
CA MET A 147 -3.07 -6.89 -14.73
C MET A 147 -4.17 -5.86 -14.95
N LYS A 148 -5.18 -5.86 -14.09
CA LYS A 148 -6.24 -4.86 -14.16
C LYS A 148 -5.71 -3.48 -13.83
N LEU A 149 -6.13 -2.50 -14.63
CA LEU A 149 -5.76 -1.10 -14.46
C LEU A 149 -6.38 -0.49 -13.20
N HIS A 150 -7.60 -0.90 -12.84
CA HIS A 150 -8.39 -0.33 -11.76
C HIS A 150 -8.58 1.18 -11.88
N GLY A 151 -8.67 1.88 -10.74
CA GLY A 151 -8.78 3.32 -10.74
C GLY A 151 -7.52 3.98 -11.31
N ALA A 152 -7.63 4.56 -12.48
CA ALA A 152 -6.55 5.27 -13.15
C ALA A 152 -6.78 6.79 -13.13
N ASP A 153 -7.42 7.28 -12.11
CA ASP A 153 -7.85 8.67 -11.95
C ASP A 153 -6.69 9.69 -11.79
N TRP A 154 -5.44 9.21 -11.77
CA TRP A 154 -4.26 10.03 -12.00
C TRP A 154 -4.05 10.39 -13.49
N ASN A 155 -4.81 9.75 -14.39
CA ASN A 155 -4.80 10.01 -15.83
C ASN A 155 -6.25 10.01 -16.34
N ASP A 156 -6.85 11.18 -16.41
CA ASP A 156 -8.25 11.37 -16.79
C ASP A 156 -8.61 10.73 -18.15
N ALA A 157 -7.62 10.54 -19.02
CA ALA A 157 -7.84 9.86 -20.31
C ALA A 157 -8.11 8.35 -20.16
N MET A 158 -7.80 7.77 -19.02
CA MET A 158 -7.96 6.34 -18.73
C MET A 158 -9.19 6.03 -17.87
N ASP A 159 -9.92 7.02 -17.37
CA ASP A 159 -11.10 6.83 -16.53
C ASP A 159 -12.15 5.91 -17.15
N MET A 160 -12.28 5.94 -18.47
CA MET A 160 -13.23 5.09 -19.19
C MET A 160 -12.80 3.61 -19.26
N ALA A 161 -11.53 3.32 -18.98
CA ALA A 161 -10.99 1.96 -19.05
C ALA A 161 -10.97 1.26 -17.68
N TRP A 162 -11.25 1.97 -16.58
CA TRP A 162 -10.98 1.50 -15.23
C TRP A 162 -11.72 0.20 -14.84
N GLU A 163 -12.95 -0.03 -15.34
CA GLU A 163 -13.73 -1.22 -15.00
C GLU A 163 -13.20 -2.51 -15.64
N ASN A 164 -12.78 -2.41 -16.91
CA ASN A 164 -12.38 -3.55 -17.72
C ASN A 164 -10.98 -3.40 -18.33
N GLY A 165 -10.30 -2.29 -18.06
CA GLY A 165 -8.99 -2.03 -18.61
C GLY A 165 -7.93 -2.96 -18.03
N GLU A 166 -7.09 -3.47 -18.92
CA GLU A 166 -5.88 -4.22 -18.60
C GLU A 166 -4.66 -3.40 -19.03
N SER A 167 -3.53 -3.56 -18.33
CA SER A 167 -2.29 -2.84 -18.63
C SER A 167 -1.56 -3.38 -19.84
#